data_8e5678e01a07de727ecb17c70c6963ee
#
_entry.id   8e5678e01a07de727ecb17c70c6963ee
#
_cell.length_a   1.000
_cell.length_b   1.000
_cell.length_c   1.000
_cell.angle_alpha   90.00
_cell.angle_beta   90.00
_cell.angle_gamma   90.00
#
_symmetry.space_group_name_H-M   'P 1'
#
loop_
_entity.id
_entity.type
_entity.pdbx_description
1 polymer ?
#
loop_
_entity_poly.entity_id
_entity_poly.type
_entity_poly.pdbx_seq_one_letter_code
_entity_poly.pdbx_strand_id
1 'polypeptide(L)'
;RSRAFLLALLAELAYTALVVMVCWDHYAAGTGNYTLESILTAGFGLMGYLPVPSLIAAPLLSLHLGADYSDGTLRNKLIVGHTHTGIYLSDLLTCVIAAVGLDVLYLLLAGALCAYPVLGMTGTLLRVSPGQLLAWVAVGLLARAAWAAAVKLAVTLLGSRTSASIAGLLLVMAAAGLCSFAFHELEYLARHPAESGCALRTSLWHLLLDTLPTGQYLRISRLDTPYLWRMPLLSLGVIAASTAAGLLLFRRKDLK
;
A
#
# COMPACT_ATOMS: atom_id res chain seq x y z
N ARG A 1 13.63 -7.70 17.17
CA ARG A 1 13.26 -7.53 15.73
C ARG A 1 12.09 -8.44 15.35
N SER A 2 12.04 -9.69 15.81
CA SER A 2 10.96 -10.63 15.51
C SER A 2 9.56 -10.18 16.02
N ARG A 3 9.49 -9.45 17.13
CA ARG A 3 8.23 -9.03 17.74
C ARG A 3 7.42 -8.06 16.86
N ALA A 4 8.07 -7.08 16.22
CA ALA A 4 7.37 -6.14 15.32
C ALA A 4 6.80 -6.86 14.09
N PHE A 5 7.55 -7.80 13.53
CA PHE A 5 7.08 -8.62 12.41
C PHE A 5 5.91 -9.53 12.82
N LEU A 6 5.98 -10.15 14.01
CA LEU A 6 4.87 -10.95 14.53
C LEU A 6 3.61 -10.13 14.77
N LEU A 7 3.76 -8.89 15.28
CA LEU A 7 2.63 -7.97 15.43
C LEU A 7 2.02 -7.58 14.07
N ALA A 8 2.85 -7.36 13.03
CA ALA A 8 2.38 -7.13 11.68
C ALA A 8 1.55 -8.31 11.16
N LEU A 9 2.12 -9.51 11.31
CA LEU A 9 1.47 -10.75 10.88
C LEU A 9 0.13 -10.95 11.58
N LEU A 10 0.08 -10.75 12.90
CA LEU A 10 -1.16 -10.86 13.68
C LEU A 10 -2.19 -9.81 13.27
N ALA A 11 -1.77 -8.57 13.01
CA ALA A 11 -2.64 -7.51 12.55
C ALA A 11 -3.20 -7.79 11.15
N GLU A 12 -2.38 -8.34 10.25
CA GLU A 12 -2.81 -8.74 8.91
C GLU A 12 -3.79 -9.91 8.95
N LEU A 13 -3.53 -10.91 9.81
CA LEU A 13 -4.46 -12.02 10.03
C LEU A 13 -5.80 -11.55 10.60
N ALA A 14 -5.77 -10.63 11.58
CA ALA A 14 -6.98 -10.04 12.15
C ALA A 14 -7.75 -9.22 11.11
N TYR A 15 -7.05 -8.47 10.27
CA TYR A 15 -7.67 -7.73 9.16
C TYR A 15 -8.30 -8.66 8.14
N THR A 16 -7.60 -9.72 7.73
CA THR A 16 -8.14 -10.74 6.81
C THR A 16 -9.41 -11.37 7.38
N ALA A 17 -9.39 -11.78 8.65
CA ALA A 17 -10.55 -12.34 9.33
C ALA A 17 -11.73 -11.36 9.37
N LEU A 18 -11.46 -10.07 9.67
CA LEU A 18 -12.47 -9.01 9.66
C LEU A 18 -13.12 -8.86 8.28
N VAL A 19 -12.34 -8.79 7.22
CA VAL A 19 -12.86 -8.65 5.84
C VAL A 19 -13.73 -9.85 5.48
N VAL A 20 -13.26 -11.06 5.75
CA VAL A 20 -14.02 -12.29 5.49
C VAL A 20 -15.32 -12.32 6.30
N MET A 21 -15.29 -11.95 7.58
CA MET A 21 -16.46 -11.89 8.45
C MET A 21 -17.49 -10.87 7.96
N VAL A 22 -17.05 -9.65 7.60
CA VAL A 22 -17.94 -8.62 7.05
C VAL A 22 -18.59 -9.08 5.75
N CYS A 23 -17.83 -9.70 4.86
CA CYS A 23 -18.36 -10.25 3.61
C CYS A 23 -19.37 -11.36 3.87
N TRP A 24 -19.12 -12.22 4.87
CA TRP A 24 -20.02 -13.28 5.28
C TRP A 24 -21.33 -12.75 5.84
N ASP A 25 -21.28 -11.77 6.75
CA ASP A 25 -22.48 -11.16 7.36
C ASP A 25 -23.40 -10.52 6.31
N HIS A 26 -22.82 -9.78 5.38
CA HIS A 26 -23.59 -9.17 4.28
C HIS A 26 -24.20 -10.21 3.35
N TYR A 27 -23.50 -11.31 3.12
CA TYR A 27 -24.06 -12.43 2.37
C TYR A 27 -25.22 -13.09 3.12
N ALA A 28 -25.05 -13.44 4.39
CA ALA A 28 -26.06 -14.08 5.21
C ALA A 28 -27.33 -13.22 5.36
N ALA A 29 -27.15 -11.89 5.40
CA ALA A 29 -28.24 -10.92 5.44
C ALA A 29 -28.92 -10.69 4.06
N GLY A 30 -28.40 -11.24 2.96
CA GLY A 30 -28.91 -11.00 1.61
C GLY A 30 -28.75 -9.56 1.12
N THR A 31 -27.90 -8.76 1.80
CA THR A 31 -27.76 -7.32 1.55
C THR A 31 -26.61 -6.95 0.63
N GLY A 32 -25.72 -7.89 0.31
CA GLY A 32 -24.50 -7.60 -0.49
C GLY A 32 -24.14 -8.68 -1.50
N ASN A 33 -23.81 -8.23 -2.70
CA ASN A 33 -23.19 -9.05 -3.73
C ASN A 33 -21.66 -8.86 -3.67
N TYR A 34 -21.01 -9.48 -2.68
CA TYR A 34 -19.55 -9.51 -2.66
C TYR A 34 -19.04 -10.53 -3.68
N THR A 35 -18.21 -10.05 -4.58
CA THR A 35 -17.56 -10.89 -5.59
C THR A 35 -16.15 -11.25 -5.13
N LEU A 36 -15.57 -12.30 -5.68
CA LEU A 36 -14.21 -12.69 -5.34
C LEU A 36 -13.21 -11.56 -5.58
N GLU A 37 -13.37 -10.80 -6.67
CA GLU A 37 -12.53 -9.64 -6.96
C GLU A 37 -12.63 -8.56 -5.89
N SER A 38 -13.81 -8.27 -5.33
CA SER A 38 -13.97 -7.26 -4.27
C SER A 38 -13.29 -7.68 -2.97
N ILE A 39 -13.31 -8.96 -2.65
CA ILE A 39 -12.65 -9.52 -1.47
C ILE A 39 -11.13 -9.48 -1.63
N LEU A 40 -10.62 -9.91 -2.79
CA LEU A 40 -9.18 -9.88 -3.06
C LEU A 40 -8.64 -8.45 -3.12
N THR A 41 -9.38 -7.51 -3.74
CA THR A 41 -8.96 -6.12 -3.81
C THR A 41 -9.10 -5.36 -2.48
N ALA A 42 -9.91 -5.86 -1.53
CA ALA A 42 -9.96 -5.33 -0.16
C ALA A 42 -8.61 -5.45 0.58
N GLY A 43 -7.71 -6.33 0.13
CA GLY A 43 -6.32 -6.38 0.60
C GLY A 43 -5.52 -5.11 0.32
N PHE A 44 -5.96 -4.28 -0.59
CA PHE A 44 -5.34 -3.00 -0.88
C PHE A 44 -6.02 -1.83 -0.17
N GLY A 45 -7.33 -1.94 0.11
CA GLY A 45 -8.06 -0.90 0.84
C GLY A 45 -9.49 -1.31 1.18
N LEU A 46 -9.90 -1.06 2.42
CA LEU A 46 -11.23 -1.42 2.90
C LEU A 46 -12.29 -0.56 2.19
N MET A 47 -13.14 -1.19 1.39
CA MET A 47 -14.26 -0.58 0.66
C MET A 47 -13.90 0.67 -0.15
N GLY A 48 -12.63 0.84 -0.54
CA GLY A 48 -12.17 2.02 -1.29
C GLY A 48 -12.07 3.32 -0.48
N TYR A 49 -12.11 3.26 0.85
CA TYR A 49 -12.04 4.44 1.71
C TYR A 49 -10.80 4.47 2.59
N LEU A 50 -10.37 3.33 3.11
CA LEU A 50 -9.29 3.29 4.10
C LEU A 50 -8.21 2.28 3.70
N PRO A 51 -6.95 2.72 3.51
CA PRO A 51 -5.83 1.84 3.16
C PRO A 51 -5.30 1.11 4.41
N VAL A 52 -6.14 0.26 5.04
CA VAL A 52 -5.83 -0.42 6.30
C VAL A 52 -4.51 -1.19 6.26
N PRO A 53 -4.21 -2.00 5.20
CA PRO A 53 -2.93 -2.71 5.15
C PRO A 53 -1.72 -1.76 5.12
N SER A 54 -1.85 -0.57 4.51
CA SER A 54 -0.78 0.44 4.54
C SER A 54 -0.62 1.07 5.91
N LEU A 55 -1.72 1.27 6.65
CA LEU A 55 -1.69 1.78 8.02
C LEU A 55 -1.03 0.79 8.99
N ILE A 56 -1.14 -0.50 8.73
CA ILE A 56 -0.46 -1.57 9.49
C ILE A 56 1.02 -1.63 9.10
N ALA A 57 1.32 -1.70 7.81
CA ALA A 57 2.67 -1.94 7.32
C ALA A 57 3.63 -0.76 7.55
N ALA A 58 3.18 0.51 7.35
CA ALA A 58 4.06 1.67 7.42
C ALA A 58 4.75 1.85 8.78
N PRO A 59 4.06 1.85 9.94
CA PRO A 59 4.71 1.98 11.24
C PRO A 59 5.63 0.79 11.55
N LEU A 60 5.24 -0.42 11.13
CA LEU A 60 6.02 -1.62 11.41
C LEU A 60 7.31 -1.68 10.60
N LEU A 61 7.26 -1.33 9.31
CA LEU A 61 8.46 -1.16 8.48
C LEU A 61 9.37 -0.06 9.05
N SER A 62 8.79 1.06 9.47
CA SER A 62 9.53 2.16 10.09
C SER A 62 10.20 1.76 11.39
N LEU A 63 9.53 0.98 12.25
CA LEU A 63 10.08 0.46 13.48
C LEU A 63 11.26 -0.50 13.21
N HIS A 64 11.12 -1.35 12.20
CA HIS A 64 12.19 -2.28 11.81
C HIS A 64 13.42 -1.54 11.29
N LEU A 65 13.23 -0.64 10.32
CA LEU A 65 14.30 0.15 9.73
C LEU A 65 14.94 1.14 10.71
N GLY A 66 14.11 1.79 11.53
CA GLY A 66 14.57 2.76 12.52
C GLY A 66 15.41 2.12 13.64
N ALA A 67 15.22 0.82 13.90
CA ALA A 67 16.05 0.08 14.84
C ALA A 67 17.53 0.08 14.41
N ASP A 68 17.81 -0.06 13.12
CA ASP A 68 19.19 -0.06 12.61
C ASP A 68 19.92 1.26 12.85
N TYR A 69 19.19 2.38 12.87
CA TYR A 69 19.73 3.69 13.23
C TYR A 69 19.94 3.81 14.75
N SER A 70 18.95 3.39 15.55
CA SER A 70 18.98 3.54 17.02
C SER A 70 19.98 2.59 17.68
N ASP A 71 20.13 1.39 17.14
CA ASP A 71 21.00 0.35 17.72
C ASP A 71 22.46 0.45 17.23
N GLY A 72 22.78 1.44 16.38
CA GLY A 72 24.12 1.65 15.83
C GLY A 72 24.59 0.55 14.86
N THR A 73 23.68 -0.35 14.43
CA THR A 73 24.04 -1.47 13.55
C THR A 73 24.51 -1.01 12.17
N LEU A 74 24.04 0.15 11.69
CA LEU A 74 24.51 0.75 10.44
C LEU A 74 26.00 1.11 10.50
N ARG A 75 26.45 1.66 11.63
CA ARG A 75 27.87 1.97 11.86
C ARG A 75 28.73 0.70 11.82
N ASN A 76 28.26 -0.36 12.47
CA ASN A 76 28.99 -1.64 12.47
C ASN A 76 29.09 -2.25 11.06
N LYS A 77 28.01 -2.16 10.26
CA LYS A 77 28.02 -2.60 8.84
C LYS A 77 29.08 -1.84 8.02
N LEU A 78 29.23 -0.52 8.25
CA LEU A 78 30.23 0.30 7.57
C LEU A 78 31.66 -0.03 8.00
N ILE A 79 31.90 -0.27 9.31
CA ILE A 79 33.23 -0.64 9.83
C ILE A 79 33.70 -1.97 9.24
N VAL A 80 32.79 -2.92 9.00
CA VAL A 80 33.09 -4.21 8.34
C VAL A 80 33.34 -4.07 6.83
N GLY A 81 33.15 -2.86 6.25
CA GLY A 81 33.48 -2.58 4.84
C GLY A 81 32.29 -2.61 3.88
N HIS A 82 31.07 -2.68 4.37
CA HIS A 82 29.89 -2.56 3.49
C HIS A 82 29.75 -1.14 2.94
N THR A 83 29.41 -1.02 1.66
CA THR A 83 29.18 0.30 1.02
C THR A 83 27.84 0.89 1.46
N HIS A 84 27.74 2.22 1.57
CA HIS A 84 26.49 2.92 1.86
C HIS A 84 25.36 2.51 0.92
N THR A 85 25.66 2.38 -0.39
CA THR A 85 24.68 1.95 -1.39
C THR A 85 24.18 0.53 -1.15
N GLY A 86 25.10 -0.41 -0.83
CA GLY A 86 24.77 -1.80 -0.55
C GLY A 86 23.87 -1.94 0.67
N ILE A 87 24.18 -1.21 1.75
CA ILE A 87 23.36 -1.19 2.97
C ILE A 87 21.96 -0.63 2.66
N TYR A 88 21.88 0.52 1.99
CA TYR A 88 20.59 1.14 1.68
C TYR A 88 19.70 0.24 0.83
N LEU A 89 20.25 -0.35 -0.25
CA LEU A 89 19.49 -1.20 -1.17
C LEU A 89 19.09 -2.54 -0.53
N SER A 90 19.95 -3.15 0.29
CA SER A 90 19.60 -4.38 1.02
C SER A 90 18.46 -4.16 2.01
N ASP A 91 18.49 -3.04 2.74
CA ASP A 91 17.43 -2.68 3.67
C ASP A 91 16.12 -2.36 2.92
N LEU A 92 16.20 -1.64 1.79
CA LEU A 92 15.04 -1.36 0.93
C LEU A 92 14.42 -2.65 0.41
N LEU A 93 15.25 -3.55 -0.13
CA LEU A 93 14.79 -4.84 -0.65
C LEU A 93 14.10 -5.68 0.44
N THR A 94 14.68 -5.72 1.64
CA THR A 94 14.08 -6.41 2.78
C THR A 94 12.70 -5.84 3.13
N CYS A 95 12.56 -4.51 3.10
CA CYS A 95 11.27 -3.85 3.34
C CYS A 95 10.24 -4.13 2.26
N VAL A 96 10.65 -4.09 1.00
CA VAL A 96 9.77 -4.41 -0.12
C VAL A 96 9.29 -5.87 -0.02
N ILE A 97 10.20 -6.82 0.24
CA ILE A 97 9.84 -8.24 0.41
C ILE A 97 8.88 -8.42 1.59
N ALA A 98 9.14 -7.76 2.74
CA ALA A 98 8.28 -7.86 3.90
C ALA A 98 6.88 -7.27 3.63
N ALA A 99 6.81 -6.09 3.01
CA ALA A 99 5.56 -5.41 2.70
C ALA A 99 4.72 -6.17 1.67
N VAL A 100 5.33 -6.56 0.56
CA VAL A 100 4.69 -7.35 -0.50
C VAL A 100 4.30 -8.74 0.03
N GLY A 101 5.12 -9.33 0.88
CA GLY A 101 4.84 -10.63 1.52
C GLY A 101 3.56 -10.60 2.38
N LEU A 102 3.28 -9.50 3.08
CA LEU A 102 2.03 -9.33 3.83
C LEU A 102 0.81 -9.28 2.88
N ASP A 103 0.90 -8.52 1.78
CA ASP A 103 -0.19 -8.47 0.80
C ASP A 103 -0.41 -9.85 0.12
N VAL A 104 0.65 -10.56 -0.22
CA VAL A 104 0.56 -11.92 -0.78
C VAL A 104 -0.08 -12.87 0.22
N LEU A 105 0.28 -12.77 1.51
CA LEU A 105 -0.34 -13.55 2.56
C LEU A 105 -1.84 -13.28 2.66
N TYR A 106 -2.23 -12.00 2.64
CA TYR A 106 -3.65 -11.61 2.59
C TYR A 106 -4.36 -12.27 1.39
N LEU A 107 -3.81 -12.11 0.19
CA LEU A 107 -4.41 -12.65 -1.04
C LEU A 107 -4.59 -14.16 -0.98
N LEU A 108 -3.60 -14.89 -0.45
CA LEU A 108 -3.67 -16.34 -0.30
C LEU A 108 -4.72 -16.76 0.74
N LEU A 109 -4.75 -16.10 1.91
CA LEU A 109 -5.70 -16.41 2.98
C LEU A 109 -7.12 -16.01 2.61
N ALA A 110 -7.33 -14.81 2.08
CA ALA A 110 -8.63 -14.33 1.64
C ALA A 110 -9.16 -15.21 0.49
N GLY A 111 -8.31 -15.53 -0.49
CA GLY A 111 -8.65 -16.44 -1.57
C GLY A 111 -9.05 -17.83 -1.09
N ALA A 112 -8.26 -18.42 -0.17
CA ALA A 112 -8.55 -19.75 0.38
C ALA A 112 -9.81 -19.76 1.25
N LEU A 113 -9.99 -18.75 2.13
CA LEU A 113 -11.15 -18.68 3.02
C LEU A 113 -12.44 -18.35 2.28
N CYS A 114 -12.36 -17.56 1.22
CA CYS A 114 -13.53 -17.15 0.45
C CYS A 114 -13.83 -18.05 -0.75
N ALA A 115 -12.89 -18.86 -1.22
CA ALA A 115 -13.13 -19.78 -2.33
C ALA A 115 -14.25 -20.78 -1.97
N TYR A 116 -14.27 -21.32 -0.76
CA TYR A 116 -15.27 -22.31 -0.32
C TYR A 116 -16.67 -21.71 -0.16
N PRO A 117 -16.88 -20.62 0.61
CA PRO A 117 -18.20 -20.00 0.73
C PRO A 117 -18.66 -19.35 -0.58
N VAL A 118 -17.80 -18.65 -1.31
CA VAL A 118 -18.16 -17.95 -2.55
C VAL A 118 -18.53 -18.92 -3.68
N LEU A 119 -17.90 -20.09 -3.76
CA LEU A 119 -18.30 -21.17 -4.67
C LEU A 119 -19.72 -21.68 -4.40
N GLY A 120 -20.14 -21.69 -3.12
CA GLY A 120 -21.51 -22.03 -2.73
C GLY A 120 -22.51 -20.87 -2.86
N MET A 121 -22.02 -19.64 -2.86
CA MET A 121 -22.82 -18.43 -2.70
C MET A 121 -23.36 -17.82 -3.99
N THR A 122 -22.60 -17.75 -5.08
CA THR A 122 -22.93 -16.80 -6.14
C THR A 122 -23.09 -17.40 -7.53
N GLY A 123 -22.69 -18.61 -7.78
CA GLY A 123 -22.67 -19.18 -9.15
C GLY A 123 -21.83 -18.35 -10.16
N THR A 124 -21.37 -17.16 -9.80
CA THR A 124 -20.54 -16.24 -10.59
C THR A 124 -19.27 -15.89 -9.82
N LEU A 125 -18.20 -16.62 -10.10
CA LEU A 125 -16.93 -16.48 -9.39
C LEU A 125 -16.23 -15.15 -9.63
N LEU A 126 -16.35 -14.60 -10.82
CA LEU A 126 -15.66 -13.38 -11.25
C LEU A 126 -16.57 -12.59 -12.20
N ARG A 127 -16.76 -11.29 -11.93
CA ARG A 127 -17.41 -10.35 -12.86
C ARG A 127 -16.42 -9.75 -13.86
N VAL A 128 -15.13 -9.84 -13.56
CA VAL A 128 -14.05 -9.32 -14.40
C VAL A 128 -13.24 -10.45 -15.01
N SER A 129 -12.53 -10.16 -16.09
CA SER A 129 -11.65 -11.15 -16.69
C SER A 129 -10.50 -11.51 -15.72
N PRO A 130 -10.04 -12.78 -15.71
CA PRO A 130 -8.90 -13.18 -14.88
C PRO A 130 -7.64 -12.34 -15.15
N GLY A 131 -7.44 -11.89 -16.39
CA GLY A 131 -6.33 -11.01 -16.75
C GLY A 131 -6.43 -9.63 -16.11
N GLN A 132 -7.63 -9.07 -16.00
CA GLN A 132 -7.85 -7.79 -15.33
C GLN A 132 -7.62 -7.89 -13.81
N LEU A 133 -8.09 -8.96 -13.18
CA LEU A 133 -7.82 -9.22 -11.77
C LEU A 133 -6.33 -9.35 -11.51
N LEU A 134 -5.62 -10.12 -12.34
CA LEU A 134 -4.17 -10.27 -12.25
C LEU A 134 -3.45 -8.93 -12.40
N ALA A 135 -3.90 -8.08 -13.33
CA ALA A 135 -3.35 -6.74 -13.51
C ALA A 135 -3.56 -5.86 -12.27
N TRP A 136 -4.74 -5.88 -11.66
CA TRP A 136 -5.00 -5.15 -10.41
C TRP A 136 -4.11 -5.62 -9.25
N VAL A 137 -3.95 -6.94 -9.10
CA VAL A 137 -3.05 -7.51 -8.08
C VAL A 137 -1.61 -7.07 -8.34
N ALA A 138 -1.13 -7.17 -9.57
CA ALA A 138 0.24 -6.77 -9.91
C ALA A 138 0.50 -5.28 -9.66
N VAL A 139 -0.45 -4.41 -10.04
CA VAL A 139 -0.37 -2.97 -9.76
C VAL A 139 -0.41 -2.69 -8.26
N GLY A 140 -1.28 -3.36 -7.51
CA GLY A 140 -1.36 -3.23 -6.05
C GLY A 140 -0.04 -3.62 -5.36
N LEU A 141 0.56 -4.75 -5.73
CA LEU A 141 1.86 -5.17 -5.19
C LEU A 141 3.00 -4.19 -5.55
N LEU A 142 2.96 -3.62 -6.76
CA LEU A 142 3.92 -2.60 -7.17
C LEU A 142 3.73 -1.29 -6.39
N ALA A 143 2.49 -0.88 -6.15
CA ALA A 143 2.18 0.28 -5.30
C ALA A 143 2.64 0.04 -3.84
N ARG A 144 2.59 -1.22 -3.34
CA ARG A 144 3.17 -1.58 -2.04
C ARG A 144 4.68 -1.37 -2.01
N ALA A 145 5.38 -1.80 -3.07
CA ALA A 145 6.82 -1.54 -3.19
C ALA A 145 7.13 -0.04 -3.22
N ALA A 146 6.31 0.78 -3.88
CA ALA A 146 6.44 2.24 -3.89
C ALA A 146 6.25 2.84 -2.48
N TRP A 147 5.27 2.35 -1.72
CA TRP A 147 5.10 2.72 -0.31
C TRP A 147 6.31 2.34 0.55
N ALA A 148 6.84 1.14 0.40
CA ALA A 148 8.03 0.71 1.13
C ALA A 148 9.25 1.61 0.84
N ALA A 149 9.42 2.04 -0.41
CA ALA A 149 10.48 2.97 -0.81
C ALA A 149 10.28 4.37 -0.18
N ALA A 150 9.05 4.89 -0.17
CA ALA A 150 8.72 6.17 0.46
C ALA A 150 8.94 6.13 1.99
N VAL A 151 8.53 5.06 2.66
CA VAL A 151 8.77 4.84 4.09
C VAL A 151 10.27 4.75 4.38
N LYS A 152 11.05 4.02 3.55
CA LYS A 152 12.52 3.95 3.70
C LYS A 152 13.17 5.32 3.58
N LEU A 153 12.71 6.16 2.63
CA LEU A 153 13.16 7.54 2.50
C LEU A 153 12.87 8.34 3.79
N ALA A 154 11.64 8.27 4.31
CA ALA A 154 11.24 8.97 5.55
C ALA A 154 12.09 8.53 6.75
N VAL A 155 12.35 7.23 6.91
CA VAL A 155 13.24 6.70 7.96
C VAL A 155 14.67 7.22 7.80
N THR A 156 15.17 7.30 6.57
CA THR A 156 16.51 7.81 6.28
C THR A 156 16.63 9.29 6.63
N LEU A 157 15.58 10.09 6.39
CA LEU A 157 15.55 11.51 6.78
C LEU A 157 15.59 11.68 8.30
N LEU A 158 14.74 10.98 9.01
CA LEU A 158 14.52 11.20 10.45
C LEU A 158 15.57 10.52 11.34
N GLY A 159 16.10 9.38 10.92
CA GLY A 159 17.19 8.68 11.60
C GLY A 159 16.89 8.18 13.02
N SER A 160 15.63 8.14 13.43
CA SER A 160 15.22 7.60 14.72
C SER A 160 14.02 6.67 14.59
N ARG A 161 13.95 5.69 15.48
CA ARG A 161 12.92 4.63 15.47
C ARG A 161 11.51 5.20 15.67
N THR A 162 11.35 6.06 16.68
CA THR A 162 10.03 6.58 17.07
C THR A 162 9.52 7.64 16.09
N SER A 163 10.38 8.62 15.75
CA SER A 163 9.98 9.67 14.80
C SER A 163 9.67 9.12 13.41
N ALA A 164 10.43 8.13 12.96
CA ALA A 164 10.19 7.47 11.68
C ALA A 164 8.85 6.71 11.66
N SER A 165 8.48 6.05 12.75
CA SER A 165 7.21 5.32 12.86
C SER A 165 6.01 6.27 12.86
N ILE A 166 6.09 7.37 13.61
CA ILE A 166 5.06 8.41 13.64
C ILE A 166 4.93 9.07 12.25
N ALA A 167 6.06 9.42 11.63
CA ALA A 167 6.04 10.03 10.29
C ALA A 167 5.49 9.09 9.22
N GLY A 168 5.82 7.80 9.28
CA GLY A 168 5.26 6.79 8.38
C GLY A 168 3.74 6.70 8.51
N LEU A 169 3.21 6.70 9.73
CA LEU A 169 1.77 6.70 9.98
C LEU A 169 1.11 8.00 9.46
N LEU A 170 1.68 9.16 9.81
CA LEU A 170 1.16 10.46 9.37
C LEU A 170 1.19 10.59 7.83
N LEU A 171 2.23 10.07 7.17
CA LEU A 171 2.33 10.09 5.72
C LEU A 171 1.19 9.29 5.07
N VAL A 172 0.89 8.09 5.60
CA VAL A 172 -0.23 7.27 5.09
C VAL A 172 -1.56 7.96 5.35
N MET A 173 -1.77 8.52 6.55
CA MET A 173 -3.02 9.21 6.89
C MET A 173 -3.23 10.46 6.02
N ALA A 174 -2.18 11.27 5.82
CA ALA A 174 -2.25 12.45 4.96
C ALA A 174 -2.53 12.06 3.50
N ALA A 175 -1.86 11.02 2.98
CA ALA A 175 -2.13 10.52 1.64
C ALA A 175 -3.55 9.96 1.51
N ALA A 176 -4.06 9.25 2.53
CA ALA A 176 -5.44 8.75 2.54
C ALA A 176 -6.46 9.89 2.54
N GLY A 177 -6.27 10.91 3.37
CA GLY A 177 -7.13 12.10 3.41
C GLY A 177 -7.15 12.85 2.09
N LEU A 178 -5.97 13.07 1.48
CA LEU A 178 -5.84 13.74 0.19
C LEU A 178 -6.50 12.92 -0.94
N CYS A 179 -6.33 11.61 -0.96
CA CYS A 179 -6.95 10.75 -1.95
C CYS A 179 -8.48 10.68 -1.77
N SER A 180 -8.97 10.61 -0.54
CA SER A 180 -10.42 10.63 -0.25
C SER A 180 -11.05 11.95 -0.69
N PHE A 181 -10.37 13.08 -0.45
CA PHE A 181 -10.80 14.39 -0.94
C PHE A 181 -10.82 14.43 -2.47
N ALA A 182 -9.78 13.91 -3.14
CA ALA A 182 -9.72 13.85 -4.59
C ALA A 182 -10.85 13.00 -5.19
N PHE A 183 -11.21 11.88 -4.56
CA PHE A 183 -12.37 11.08 -4.98
C PHE A 183 -13.67 11.84 -4.81
N HIS A 184 -13.87 12.51 -3.67
CA HIS A 184 -15.07 13.31 -3.44
C HIS A 184 -15.23 14.42 -4.48
N GLU A 185 -14.14 15.11 -4.81
CA GLU A 185 -14.10 16.14 -5.84
C GLU A 185 -14.45 15.57 -7.23
N LEU A 186 -13.92 14.40 -7.59
CA LEU A 186 -14.25 13.76 -8.86
C LEU A 186 -15.72 13.35 -8.93
N GLU A 187 -16.29 12.80 -7.85
CA GLU A 187 -17.71 12.48 -7.77
C GLU A 187 -18.58 13.72 -7.85
N TYR A 188 -18.18 14.81 -7.19
CA TYR A 188 -18.89 16.10 -7.25
C TYR A 188 -18.91 16.65 -8.68
N LEU A 189 -17.75 16.70 -9.34
CA LEU A 189 -17.64 17.17 -10.74
C LEU A 189 -18.43 16.29 -11.72
N ALA A 190 -18.51 15.00 -11.49
CA ALA A 190 -19.30 14.08 -12.30
C ALA A 190 -20.80 14.35 -12.18
N ARG A 191 -21.28 14.78 -10.99
CA ARG A 191 -22.69 15.15 -10.75
C ARG A 191 -23.04 16.55 -11.21
N HIS A 192 -22.04 17.44 -11.36
CA HIS A 192 -22.23 18.86 -11.73
C HIS A 192 -21.42 19.19 -13.01
N PRO A 193 -21.80 18.65 -14.17
CA PRO A 193 -21.04 18.82 -15.42
C PRO A 193 -20.91 20.28 -15.89
N ALA A 194 -21.84 21.16 -15.49
CA ALA A 194 -21.74 22.58 -15.78
C ALA A 194 -20.59 23.29 -15.06
N GLU A 195 -20.19 22.80 -13.89
CA GLU A 195 -19.07 23.31 -13.11
C GLU A 195 -17.73 22.62 -13.46
N SER A 196 -17.81 21.51 -14.21
CA SER A 196 -16.64 20.75 -14.67
C SER A 196 -15.84 21.44 -15.77
N GLY A 197 -16.11 22.72 -16.08
CA GLY A 197 -15.50 23.50 -17.16
C GLY A 197 -13.96 23.62 -17.13
N CYS A 198 -13.29 23.01 -16.14
CA CYS A 198 -11.84 22.88 -16.08
C CYS A 198 -11.43 21.41 -16.23
N ALA A 199 -11.33 20.94 -17.47
CA ALA A 199 -10.79 19.61 -17.80
C ALA A 199 -9.43 19.36 -17.11
N LEU A 200 -8.64 20.43 -16.90
CA LEU A 200 -7.37 20.40 -16.20
C LEU A 200 -7.55 19.97 -14.73
N ARG A 201 -8.56 20.48 -14.02
CA ARG A 201 -8.84 20.13 -12.62
C ARG A 201 -9.13 18.63 -12.48
N THR A 202 -9.98 18.10 -13.34
CA THR A 202 -10.32 16.68 -13.38
C THR A 202 -9.09 15.82 -13.68
N SER A 203 -8.29 16.22 -14.68
CA SER A 203 -7.05 15.51 -15.03
C SER A 203 -6.02 15.51 -13.91
N LEU A 204 -5.90 16.60 -13.16
CA LEU A 204 -4.97 16.69 -12.01
C LEU A 204 -5.39 15.76 -10.88
N TRP A 205 -6.68 15.66 -10.56
CA TRP A 205 -7.16 14.71 -9.54
C TRP A 205 -6.94 13.26 -9.96
N HIS A 206 -7.21 12.92 -11.23
CA HIS A 206 -6.88 11.59 -11.75
C HIS A 206 -5.39 11.29 -11.66
N LEU A 207 -4.52 12.23 -12.07
CA LEU A 207 -3.06 12.07 -12.01
C LEU A 207 -2.58 11.89 -10.57
N LEU A 208 -3.11 12.65 -9.61
CA LEU A 208 -2.79 12.54 -8.20
C LEU A 208 -3.12 11.15 -7.65
N LEU A 209 -4.34 10.66 -7.94
CA LEU A 209 -4.78 9.33 -7.51
C LEU A 209 -3.96 8.21 -8.17
N ASP A 210 -3.54 8.39 -9.42
CA ASP A 210 -2.72 7.40 -10.13
C ASP A 210 -1.25 7.43 -9.67
N THR A 211 -0.76 8.59 -9.17
CA THR A 211 0.64 8.76 -8.71
C THR A 211 0.84 8.29 -7.28
N LEU A 212 -0.11 8.60 -6.39
CA LEU A 212 -0.01 8.19 -4.99
C LEU A 212 -0.32 6.71 -4.83
N PRO A 213 0.57 5.90 -4.20
CA PRO A 213 0.28 4.48 -3.98
C PRO A 213 -1.03 4.24 -3.21
N THR A 214 -1.37 5.13 -2.27
CA THR A 214 -2.67 5.10 -1.57
C THR A 214 -3.84 5.31 -2.52
N GLY A 215 -3.73 6.24 -3.48
CA GLY A 215 -4.75 6.48 -4.49
C GLY A 215 -4.96 5.27 -5.39
N GLN A 216 -3.87 4.61 -5.79
CA GLN A 216 -3.93 3.36 -6.57
C GLN A 216 -4.67 2.25 -5.79
N TYR A 217 -4.39 2.10 -4.49
CA TYR A 217 -5.10 1.14 -3.64
C TYR A 217 -6.60 1.42 -3.58
N LEU A 218 -6.97 2.67 -3.34
CA LEU A 218 -8.37 3.07 -3.27
C LEU A 218 -9.08 2.87 -4.60
N ARG A 219 -8.43 3.11 -5.73
CA ARG A 219 -8.98 2.83 -7.07
C ARG A 219 -9.18 1.33 -7.30
N ILE A 220 -8.18 0.51 -6.97
CA ILE A 220 -8.27 -0.95 -7.13
C ILE A 220 -9.39 -1.50 -6.25
N SER A 221 -9.48 -1.07 -4.99
CA SER A 221 -10.51 -1.56 -4.07
C SER A 221 -11.93 -1.07 -4.40
N ARG A 222 -12.06 0.03 -5.14
CA ARG A 222 -13.34 0.49 -5.72
C ARG A 222 -13.65 -0.13 -7.08
N LEU A 223 -12.73 -0.91 -7.65
CA LEU A 223 -12.80 -1.46 -9.01
C LEU A 223 -12.91 -0.36 -10.10
N ASP A 224 -12.49 0.87 -9.77
CA ASP A 224 -12.52 2.05 -10.64
C ASP A 224 -11.10 2.44 -11.08
N THR A 225 -10.64 1.85 -12.17
CA THR A 225 -9.27 2.01 -12.69
C THR A 225 -9.27 2.49 -14.15
N PRO A 226 -9.71 3.74 -14.43
CA PRO A 226 -9.86 4.23 -15.81
C PRO A 226 -8.54 4.28 -16.57
N TYR A 227 -7.41 4.46 -15.87
CA TYR A 227 -6.07 4.56 -16.45
C TYR A 227 -5.10 3.53 -15.86
N LEU A 228 -5.53 2.26 -15.79
CA LEU A 228 -4.75 1.17 -15.18
C LEU A 228 -3.30 1.09 -15.70
N TRP A 229 -3.07 1.36 -16.98
CA TRP A 229 -1.74 1.32 -17.61
C TRP A 229 -0.76 2.39 -17.10
N ARG A 230 -1.26 3.52 -16.54
CA ARG A 230 -0.42 4.60 -15.98
C ARG A 230 0.11 4.25 -14.60
N MET A 231 -0.66 3.53 -13.81
CA MET A 231 -0.35 3.23 -12.40
C MET A 231 1.02 2.56 -12.22
N PRO A 232 1.37 1.49 -12.97
CA PRO A 232 2.68 0.86 -12.79
C PRO A 232 3.84 1.78 -13.16
N LEU A 233 3.70 2.61 -14.21
CA LEU A 233 4.74 3.57 -14.60
C LEU A 233 4.97 4.61 -13.50
N LEU A 234 3.89 5.14 -12.92
CA LEU A 234 3.98 6.12 -11.85
C LEU A 234 4.52 5.51 -10.55
N SER A 235 4.14 4.27 -10.22
CA SER A 235 4.73 3.54 -9.08
C SER A 235 6.23 3.32 -9.25
N LEU A 236 6.69 2.93 -10.44
CA LEU A 236 8.11 2.81 -10.74
C LEU A 236 8.83 4.16 -10.63
N GLY A 237 8.18 5.25 -11.06
CA GLY A 237 8.68 6.61 -10.87
C GLY A 237 8.86 6.98 -9.39
N VAL A 238 7.86 6.66 -8.56
CA VAL A 238 7.93 6.89 -7.10
C VAL A 238 9.04 6.06 -6.47
N ILE A 239 9.18 4.78 -6.83
CA ILE A 239 10.27 3.92 -6.36
C ILE A 239 11.63 4.51 -6.74
N ALA A 240 11.81 4.86 -8.01
CA ALA A 240 13.06 5.41 -8.50
C ALA A 240 13.44 6.74 -7.82
N ALA A 241 12.47 7.68 -7.72
CA ALA A 241 12.67 8.98 -7.08
C ALA A 241 12.98 8.84 -5.59
N SER A 242 12.20 8.02 -4.86
CA SER A 242 12.41 7.79 -3.43
C SER A 242 13.74 7.09 -3.15
N THR A 243 14.13 6.13 -4.00
CA THR A 243 15.41 5.42 -3.85
C THR A 243 16.58 6.33 -4.16
N ALA A 244 16.53 7.12 -5.24
CA ALA A 244 17.58 8.07 -5.59
C ALA A 244 17.78 9.14 -4.52
N ALA A 245 16.68 9.77 -4.06
CA ALA A 245 16.72 10.74 -2.99
C ALA A 245 17.27 10.13 -1.68
N GLY A 246 16.80 8.94 -1.32
CA GLY A 246 17.26 8.23 -0.13
C GLY A 246 18.74 7.85 -0.17
N LEU A 247 19.25 7.41 -1.31
CA LEU A 247 20.68 7.11 -1.50
C LEU A 247 21.55 8.37 -1.38
N LEU A 248 21.11 9.49 -1.98
CA LEU A 248 21.83 10.76 -1.88
C LEU A 248 21.91 11.26 -0.44
N LEU A 249 20.80 11.19 0.28
CA LEU A 249 20.73 11.58 1.70
C LEU A 249 21.56 10.65 2.59
N PHE A 250 21.47 9.33 2.37
CA PHE A 250 22.19 8.35 3.15
C PHE A 250 23.70 8.47 3.01
N ARG A 251 24.20 8.80 1.80
CA ARG A 251 25.63 9.04 1.54
C ARG A 251 26.18 10.29 2.24
N ARG A 252 25.31 11.31 2.45
CA ARG A 252 25.69 12.59 3.09
C ARG A 252 25.52 12.59 4.60
N LYS A 253 24.88 11.55 5.14
CA LYS A 253 24.54 11.46 6.56
C LYS A 253 25.76 10.95 7.35
N ASP A 254 26.30 11.82 8.24
CA ASP A 254 27.29 11.40 9.22
C ASP A 254 26.62 10.44 10.21
N LEU A 255 26.96 9.17 10.10
CA LEU A 255 26.50 8.12 11.02
C LEU A 255 27.43 8.15 12.25
N LYS A 256 27.12 9.08 13.18
CA LYS A 256 27.82 9.19 14.48
C LYS A 256 27.45 8.05 15.42
#